data_489631302c079331bf7655c29d96d819
#
_entry.id   489631302c079331bf7655c29d96d819
#
_cell.length_a   1.000
_cell.length_b   1.000
_cell.length_c   1.000
_cell.angle_alpha   90.00
_cell.angle_beta   90.00
_cell.angle_gamma   90.00
#
_symmetry.space_group_name_H-M   'P 1'
#
loop_
_entity.id
_entity.type
_entity.pdbx_description
1 polymer ?
#
loop_
_entity_poly.entity_id
_entity_poly.type
_entity_poly.pdbx_seq_one_letter_code
_entity_poly.pdbx_strand_id
1 'polypeptide(L)'
;MRRSGVWVHRGSQRGGSHCAAASRRALRGLGLAASLLTLPGVGSAATAPELSEEQTKQAEFIYFDRCAGCHGTLRKGATGPNISDEEMLKRPLSELESIIYEGTDAGMPGWGRTGELTVQESALMAKFVQLPAPMPPEMGLKEMKASHKLIVPVASRPRKPQHDRDIENYFGTILRDAGKGAIIDGDEKKLVSVVDTGYAVHIFRASATGRYFYTIGRDGKVTLIDLFESEPKVVAEARVCLDARSVDVSKYKGPKGDFVDKYAVVGCYWPPQLVVLDGQTLEPIKVVSTRSMTYDTNEYHPEPRVATIVASHHAPEWVVAIKETGMVWLVDYSDLENLTMTQIGTERFLHDGGFDATGRYLLIAANMRDQMVVVDTKQRKFVTKFETGTKPHPGRGANWIDPEYGPVSATTHLGEGLIVVYGSDPEGHPEHAWQVVREEETGGPGLFLKTHPKSGHVWTDATLAKEEGANQQICVFDKADFSEAAHCWKAADHGKIVHFEYNKAGDEVWASVWDRQGELIIYDDKTLKEKARIKGDWLVTPTGKWNVYNTVHDVY
;
A
#
# COMPACT_ATOMS: atom_id res chain seq x y z
N MET A 1 -12.25 60.03 10.32
CA MET A 1 -12.02 60.83 9.10
C MET A 1 -12.05 59.88 7.93
N ARG A 2 -13.19 59.77 7.20
CA ARG A 2 -13.46 60.32 5.85
C ARG A 2 -12.43 59.78 4.84
N ARG A 3 -12.73 59.17 3.71
CA ARG A 3 -13.89 59.00 2.79
C ARG A 3 -13.52 57.85 1.84
N SER A 4 -14.31 56.86 1.55
CA SER A 4 -15.36 56.72 0.50
C SER A 4 -14.94 57.02 -0.95
N GLY A 5 -15.13 56.08 -1.83
CA GLY A 5 -15.05 56.21 -3.27
C GLY A 5 -15.61 55.01 -3.99
N VAL A 6 -16.93 55.02 -4.20
CA VAL A 6 -17.72 54.16 -5.08
C VAL A 6 -17.68 54.72 -6.49
N TRP A 7 -17.55 53.88 -7.52
CA TRP A 7 -18.02 54.21 -8.87
C TRP A 7 -18.79 53.04 -9.49
N VAL A 8 -19.99 53.40 -9.94
CA VAL A 8 -21.03 52.58 -10.54
C VAL A 8 -21.34 53.14 -11.93
N HIS A 9 -21.77 52.29 -12.84
CA HIS A 9 -22.59 52.45 -14.03
C HIS A 9 -21.92 52.89 -15.35
N ARG A 10 -22.31 52.41 -16.50
CA ARG A 10 -23.52 52.09 -17.32
C ARG A 10 -23.00 51.58 -18.64
N GLY A 11 -23.47 50.65 -19.40
CA GLY A 11 -24.84 50.36 -19.86
C GLY A 11 -25.12 50.99 -21.25
N SER A 12 -25.25 50.21 -22.30
CA SER A 12 -26.22 50.51 -23.33
C SER A 12 -26.43 49.36 -24.32
N GLN A 13 -27.69 49.11 -24.54
CA GLN A 13 -28.34 48.23 -25.48
C GLN A 13 -28.43 48.84 -26.88
N ARG A 14 -28.70 47.99 -27.85
CA ARG A 14 -29.64 48.02 -29.00
C ARG A 14 -29.07 47.21 -30.13
N GLY A 15 -29.69 46.30 -30.78
CA GLY A 15 -31.09 46.10 -31.17
C GLY A 15 -31.20 46.05 -32.67
N GLY A 16 -31.79 45.03 -33.27
CA GLY A 16 -32.14 45.06 -34.66
C GLY A 16 -32.37 43.69 -35.29
N SER A 17 -33.59 43.26 -35.28
CA SER A 17 -34.22 42.19 -36.02
C SER A 17 -34.45 42.56 -37.52
N HIS A 18 -34.55 41.55 -38.42
CA HIS A 18 -35.59 41.36 -39.49
C HIS A 18 -35.24 40.12 -40.31
N CYS A 19 -35.97 39.11 -40.26
CA CYS A 19 -37.12 38.61 -41.08
C CYS A 19 -36.90 38.49 -42.60
N ALA A 20 -37.02 37.23 -43.03
CA ALA A 20 -37.78 36.62 -44.10
C ALA A 20 -37.57 37.00 -45.57
N ALA A 21 -37.39 35.98 -46.41
CA ALA A 21 -38.35 35.63 -47.44
C ALA A 21 -37.91 34.45 -48.32
N ALA A 22 -38.81 33.57 -48.57
CA ALA A 22 -38.72 32.42 -49.46
C ALA A 22 -38.88 32.80 -50.92
N SER A 23 -38.25 32.08 -51.85
CA SER A 23 -38.78 31.90 -53.19
C SER A 23 -38.42 30.55 -53.79
N ARG A 24 -39.44 29.89 -54.31
CA ARG A 24 -39.43 28.63 -55.07
C ARG A 24 -39.12 28.91 -56.51
N ARG A 25 -38.51 27.97 -57.23
CA ARG A 25 -38.63 27.47 -58.64
C ARG A 25 -37.25 27.06 -59.15
N ALA A 26 -37.00 26.04 -59.96
CA ALA A 26 -37.81 25.07 -60.67
C ALA A 26 -36.87 23.90 -61.08
N LEU A 27 -37.46 22.74 -61.32
CA LEU A 27 -36.84 21.56 -61.93
C LEU A 27 -36.25 21.82 -63.32
N ARG A 28 -35.09 21.18 -63.58
CA ARG A 28 -34.84 20.47 -64.87
C ARG A 28 -33.79 19.41 -64.64
N GLY A 29 -34.10 18.19 -65.05
CA GLY A 29 -33.23 17.02 -64.92
C GLY A 29 -32.24 16.89 -66.06
N LEU A 30 -31.28 16.04 -65.87
CA LEU A 30 -30.74 14.99 -66.76
C LEU A 30 -29.37 14.56 -66.28
N GLY A 31 -29.14 13.26 -66.32
CA GLY A 31 -27.79 12.70 -66.36
C GLY A 31 -27.40 11.76 -65.19
N LEU A 32 -27.80 10.48 -65.29
CA LEU A 32 -27.15 9.42 -64.58
C LEU A 32 -25.67 9.34 -64.90
N ALA A 33 -24.81 9.56 -63.95
CA ALA A 33 -23.48 9.01 -63.93
C ALA A 33 -23.31 8.33 -62.54
N ALA A 34 -23.38 7.00 -62.53
CA ALA A 34 -23.11 6.19 -61.38
C ALA A 34 -21.59 6.23 -61.08
N SER A 35 -21.17 7.14 -60.23
CA SER A 35 -19.86 7.06 -59.57
C SER A 35 -19.98 6.17 -58.37
N LEU A 36 -19.44 4.96 -58.43
CA LEU A 36 -19.17 4.11 -57.28
C LEU A 36 -18.21 4.86 -56.34
N LEU A 37 -18.75 5.58 -55.37
CA LEU A 37 -18.04 5.98 -54.18
C LEU A 37 -17.84 4.74 -53.34
N THR A 38 -16.64 4.17 -53.38
CA THR A 38 -16.18 3.24 -52.34
C THR A 38 -16.15 4.00 -51.03
N LEU A 39 -17.15 3.72 -50.18
CA LEU A 39 -17.13 4.10 -48.76
C LEU A 39 -15.86 3.49 -48.14
N PRO A 40 -15.05 4.28 -47.42
CA PRO A 40 -13.99 3.69 -46.62
C PRO A 40 -14.65 2.69 -45.66
N GLY A 41 -14.11 1.47 -45.64
CA GLY A 41 -14.62 0.39 -44.78
C GLY A 41 -14.79 0.90 -43.38
N VAL A 42 -15.99 0.74 -42.84
CA VAL A 42 -16.27 0.84 -41.42
C VAL A 42 -15.36 -0.21 -40.77
N GLY A 43 -14.32 0.26 -40.11
CA GLY A 43 -13.44 -0.64 -39.33
C GLY A 43 -14.33 -1.51 -38.45
N SER A 44 -14.23 -2.82 -38.64
CA SER A 44 -14.92 -3.81 -37.80
C SER A 44 -14.57 -3.48 -36.36
N ALA A 45 -15.54 -3.04 -35.58
CA ALA A 45 -15.36 -2.96 -34.14
C ALA A 45 -14.92 -4.36 -33.68
N ALA A 46 -13.77 -4.45 -33.02
CA ALA A 46 -13.29 -5.71 -32.48
C ALA A 46 -14.39 -6.27 -31.58
N THR A 47 -14.92 -7.43 -31.91
CA THR A 47 -15.88 -8.12 -31.03
C THR A 47 -15.16 -8.54 -29.77
N ALA A 48 -15.76 -8.26 -28.62
CA ALA A 48 -15.20 -8.69 -27.33
C ALA A 48 -15.01 -10.20 -27.33
N PRO A 49 -13.91 -10.72 -26.78
CA PRO A 49 -13.65 -12.15 -26.73
C PRO A 49 -14.66 -12.87 -25.84
N GLU A 50 -14.99 -14.11 -26.15
CA GLU A 50 -15.83 -14.97 -25.32
C GLU A 50 -14.95 -15.86 -24.42
N LEU A 51 -15.37 -16.02 -23.15
CA LEU A 51 -14.78 -16.95 -22.19
C LEU A 51 -15.84 -17.90 -21.65
N SER A 52 -15.47 -19.15 -21.39
CA SER A 52 -16.32 -20.09 -20.66
C SER A 52 -16.45 -19.64 -19.18
N GLU A 53 -17.46 -20.18 -18.48
CA GLU A 53 -17.64 -19.91 -17.05
C GLU A 53 -16.41 -20.30 -16.21
N GLU A 54 -15.78 -21.44 -16.53
CA GLU A 54 -14.58 -21.91 -15.87
C GLU A 54 -13.40 -20.98 -16.13
N GLN A 55 -13.19 -20.57 -17.39
CA GLN A 55 -12.17 -19.59 -17.77
C GLN A 55 -12.40 -18.23 -17.08
N THR A 56 -13.64 -17.81 -16.96
CA THR A 56 -13.98 -16.56 -16.26
C THR A 56 -13.60 -16.64 -14.79
N LYS A 57 -13.97 -17.71 -14.08
CA LYS A 57 -13.59 -17.91 -12.67
C LYS A 57 -12.08 -17.99 -12.47
N GLN A 58 -11.36 -18.68 -13.36
CA GLN A 58 -9.90 -18.71 -13.31
C GLN A 58 -9.30 -17.31 -13.51
N ALA A 59 -9.79 -16.56 -14.51
CA ALA A 59 -9.31 -15.23 -14.81
C ALA A 59 -9.63 -14.24 -13.68
N GLU A 60 -10.80 -14.31 -13.05
CA GLU A 60 -11.17 -13.50 -11.88
C GLU A 60 -10.21 -13.75 -10.72
N PHE A 61 -9.87 -15.02 -10.44
CA PHE A 61 -8.91 -15.35 -9.40
C PHE A 61 -7.51 -14.79 -9.71
N ILE A 62 -7.00 -15.01 -10.93
CA ILE A 62 -5.70 -14.48 -11.37
C ILE A 62 -5.69 -12.95 -11.28
N TYR A 63 -6.77 -12.30 -11.75
CA TYR A 63 -6.90 -10.84 -11.70
C TYR A 63 -6.82 -10.34 -10.27
N PHE A 64 -7.60 -10.92 -9.36
CA PHE A 64 -7.58 -10.58 -7.94
C PHE A 64 -6.17 -10.74 -7.35
N ASP A 65 -5.53 -11.88 -7.62
CA ASP A 65 -4.23 -12.21 -7.02
C ASP A 65 -3.08 -11.35 -7.57
N ARG A 66 -3.00 -11.13 -8.88
CA ARG A 66 -1.84 -10.54 -9.54
C ARG A 66 -2.06 -9.11 -10.05
N CYS A 67 -3.27 -8.74 -10.45
CA CYS A 67 -3.53 -7.52 -11.21
C CYS A 67 -4.23 -6.42 -10.41
N ALA A 68 -5.28 -6.78 -9.63
CA ALA A 68 -6.15 -5.81 -8.96
C ALA A 68 -5.41 -4.90 -7.97
N GLY A 69 -4.33 -5.39 -7.35
CA GLY A 69 -3.49 -4.59 -6.45
C GLY A 69 -2.95 -3.32 -7.09
N CYS A 70 -2.57 -3.39 -8.38
CA CYS A 70 -2.03 -2.27 -9.14
C CYS A 70 -3.08 -1.59 -10.00
N HIS A 71 -3.99 -2.33 -10.64
CA HIS A 71 -4.93 -1.78 -11.62
C HIS A 71 -6.33 -1.45 -11.07
N GLY A 72 -6.59 -1.79 -9.80
CA GLY A 72 -7.90 -1.63 -9.16
C GLY A 72 -8.85 -2.78 -9.47
N THR A 73 -9.85 -2.98 -8.60
CA THR A 73 -10.88 -4.01 -8.76
C THR A 73 -11.78 -3.70 -9.96
N LEU A 74 -12.12 -2.43 -10.14
CA LEU A 74 -12.90 -1.92 -11.28
C LEU A 74 -12.04 -1.54 -12.49
N ARG A 75 -10.75 -1.89 -12.49
CA ARG A 75 -9.78 -1.63 -13.58
C ARG A 75 -9.59 -0.15 -13.95
N LYS A 76 -10.01 0.79 -13.12
CA LYS A 76 -9.91 2.24 -13.36
C LYS A 76 -8.50 2.79 -13.15
N GLY A 77 -7.54 1.95 -12.80
CA GLY A 77 -6.16 2.32 -12.51
C GLY A 77 -5.92 2.64 -11.04
N ALA A 78 -4.65 2.55 -10.65
CA ALA A 78 -4.16 2.89 -9.32
C ALA A 78 -2.64 3.10 -9.36
N THR A 79 -1.83 2.18 -8.83
CA THR A 79 -0.37 2.16 -9.06
C THR A 79 -0.03 1.77 -10.49
N GLY A 80 -0.89 0.96 -11.14
CA GLY A 80 -0.87 0.68 -12.57
C GLY A 80 -1.88 1.57 -13.31
N PRO A 81 -1.78 1.69 -14.65
CA PRO A 81 -2.70 2.47 -15.46
C PRO A 81 -4.12 1.91 -15.47
N ASN A 82 -5.07 2.71 -15.99
CA ASN A 82 -6.41 2.26 -16.32
C ASN A 82 -6.34 1.17 -17.41
N ILE A 83 -6.95 0.01 -17.11
CA ILE A 83 -7.07 -1.14 -18.03
C ILE A 83 -8.54 -1.59 -18.16
N SER A 84 -9.46 -0.62 -18.15
CA SER A 84 -10.87 -0.91 -18.46
C SER A 84 -11.01 -1.50 -19.86
N ASP A 85 -12.10 -2.22 -20.09
CA ASP A 85 -12.42 -2.80 -21.41
C ASP A 85 -12.39 -1.77 -22.53
N GLU A 86 -12.89 -0.57 -22.30
CA GLU A 86 -12.84 0.55 -23.25
C GLU A 86 -11.41 0.89 -23.70
N GLU A 87 -10.43 0.80 -22.81
CA GLU A 87 -9.02 1.04 -23.11
C GLU A 87 -8.35 -0.21 -23.73
N MET A 88 -8.69 -1.40 -23.23
CA MET A 88 -8.05 -2.64 -23.68
C MET A 88 -8.55 -3.12 -25.04
N LEU A 89 -9.79 -2.82 -25.43
CA LEU A 89 -10.30 -3.11 -26.77
C LEU A 89 -9.58 -2.33 -27.88
N LYS A 90 -8.87 -1.26 -27.54
CA LYS A 90 -8.03 -0.49 -28.49
C LYS A 90 -6.72 -1.20 -28.84
N ARG A 91 -6.35 -2.27 -28.11
CA ARG A 91 -5.08 -2.98 -28.28
C ARG A 91 -5.31 -4.37 -28.84
N PRO A 92 -4.44 -4.86 -29.73
CA PRO A 92 -4.47 -6.26 -30.18
C PRO A 92 -4.25 -7.22 -29.01
N LEU A 93 -4.92 -8.37 -29.03
CA LEU A 93 -4.72 -9.44 -28.02
C LEU A 93 -3.25 -9.83 -27.88
N SER A 94 -2.54 -10.00 -29.00
CA SER A 94 -1.12 -10.38 -29.00
C SER A 94 -0.22 -9.36 -28.30
N GLU A 95 -0.56 -8.06 -28.35
CA GLU A 95 0.15 -7.03 -27.60
C GLU A 95 -0.10 -7.18 -26.10
N LEU A 96 -1.36 -7.39 -25.69
CA LEU A 96 -1.72 -7.60 -24.29
C LEU A 96 -1.10 -8.87 -23.72
N GLU A 97 -1.10 -9.97 -24.50
CA GLU A 97 -0.43 -11.22 -24.12
C GLU A 97 1.07 -11.01 -23.86
N SER A 98 1.75 -10.29 -24.77
CA SER A 98 3.17 -9.97 -24.61
C SER A 98 3.43 -9.10 -23.38
N ILE A 99 2.62 -8.05 -23.16
CA ILE A 99 2.76 -7.18 -21.98
C ILE A 99 2.58 -7.96 -20.67
N ILE A 100 1.59 -8.85 -20.60
CA ILE A 100 1.32 -9.64 -19.40
C ILE A 100 2.44 -10.66 -19.18
N TYR A 101 2.95 -11.28 -20.24
CA TYR A 101 3.99 -12.28 -20.16
C TYR A 101 5.36 -11.67 -19.82
N GLU A 102 5.79 -10.63 -20.57
CA GLU A 102 7.14 -10.05 -20.46
C GLU A 102 7.24 -8.93 -19.43
N GLY A 103 6.12 -8.25 -19.10
CA GLY A 103 6.10 -7.04 -18.28
C GLY A 103 6.42 -5.78 -19.09
N THR A 104 6.65 -4.68 -18.37
CA THR A 104 7.01 -3.38 -18.97
C THR A 104 8.16 -2.73 -18.22
N ASP A 105 8.88 -1.82 -18.89
CA ASP A 105 9.92 -1.01 -18.26
C ASP A 105 9.34 0.00 -17.25
N ALA A 106 8.05 0.32 -17.37
CA ALA A 106 7.32 1.15 -16.42
C ALA A 106 6.96 0.43 -15.09
N GLY A 107 7.51 -0.77 -14.84
CA GLY A 107 7.42 -1.50 -13.57
C GLY A 107 6.26 -2.49 -13.46
N MET A 108 5.57 -2.84 -14.56
CA MET A 108 4.68 -4.00 -14.56
C MET A 108 5.52 -5.28 -14.58
N PRO A 109 5.35 -6.21 -13.62
CA PRO A 109 6.09 -7.48 -13.64
C PRO A 109 5.77 -8.31 -14.88
N GLY A 110 6.78 -9.05 -15.38
CA GLY A 110 6.60 -10.05 -16.44
C GLY A 110 6.12 -11.36 -15.83
N TRP A 111 4.83 -11.51 -15.63
CA TRP A 111 4.24 -12.64 -14.90
C TRP A 111 4.53 -14.00 -15.52
N GLY A 112 4.59 -14.06 -16.86
CA GLY A 112 5.00 -15.28 -17.56
C GLY A 112 6.50 -15.53 -17.45
N ARG A 113 7.32 -14.50 -17.64
CA ARG A 113 8.78 -14.59 -17.57
C ARG A 113 9.28 -15.03 -16.20
N THR A 114 8.60 -14.61 -15.13
CA THR A 114 8.93 -15.03 -13.75
C THR A 114 8.34 -16.38 -13.37
N GLY A 115 7.59 -17.04 -14.28
CA GLY A 115 6.99 -18.37 -14.05
C GLY A 115 5.74 -18.34 -13.16
N GLU A 116 5.18 -17.18 -12.88
CA GLU A 116 3.98 -17.03 -12.06
C GLU A 116 2.68 -17.23 -12.85
N LEU A 117 2.71 -16.99 -14.16
CA LEU A 117 1.65 -17.35 -15.11
C LEU A 117 2.22 -18.20 -16.25
N THR A 118 1.45 -19.16 -16.72
CA THR A 118 1.73 -19.89 -17.94
C THR A 118 1.43 -19.01 -19.16
N VAL A 119 1.91 -19.43 -20.35
CA VAL A 119 1.56 -18.80 -21.64
C VAL A 119 0.04 -18.78 -21.83
N GLN A 120 -0.64 -19.89 -21.50
CA GLN A 120 -2.10 -20.00 -21.61
C GLN A 120 -2.84 -19.07 -20.68
N GLU A 121 -2.37 -18.92 -19.44
CA GLU A 121 -2.95 -17.95 -18.48
C GLU A 121 -2.71 -16.51 -18.89
N SER A 122 -1.55 -16.19 -19.46
CA SER A 122 -1.30 -14.85 -20.01
C SER A 122 -2.25 -14.52 -21.16
N ALA A 123 -2.49 -15.48 -22.07
CA ALA A 123 -3.46 -15.33 -23.15
C ALA A 123 -4.91 -15.24 -22.63
N LEU A 124 -5.26 -16.01 -21.59
CA LEU A 124 -6.55 -15.90 -20.91
C LEU A 124 -6.75 -14.51 -20.31
N MET A 125 -5.75 -14.00 -19.62
CA MET A 125 -5.82 -12.66 -19.00
C MET A 125 -5.92 -11.53 -20.03
N ALA A 126 -5.24 -11.64 -21.18
CA ALA A 126 -5.38 -10.68 -22.27
C ALA A 126 -6.82 -10.59 -22.78
N LYS A 127 -7.50 -11.73 -22.94
CA LYS A 127 -8.93 -11.77 -23.27
C LYS A 127 -9.80 -11.19 -22.16
N PHE A 128 -9.52 -11.58 -20.92
CA PHE A 128 -10.32 -11.19 -19.77
C PHE A 128 -10.32 -9.67 -19.54
N VAL A 129 -9.19 -8.98 -19.75
CA VAL A 129 -9.16 -7.51 -19.55
C VAL A 129 -9.87 -6.74 -20.67
N GLN A 130 -10.17 -7.36 -21.81
CA GLN A 130 -11.02 -6.79 -22.86
C GLN A 130 -12.53 -6.96 -22.60
N LEU A 131 -12.91 -7.71 -21.57
CA LEU A 131 -14.30 -7.83 -21.12
C LEU A 131 -14.61 -6.76 -20.06
N PRO A 132 -15.90 -6.35 -19.89
CA PRO A 132 -16.28 -5.49 -18.79
C PRO A 132 -15.79 -6.02 -17.45
N ALA A 133 -15.31 -5.13 -16.58
CA ALA A 133 -14.88 -5.53 -15.25
C ALA A 133 -16.10 -6.07 -14.47
N PRO A 134 -16.00 -7.28 -13.87
CA PRO A 134 -17.06 -7.79 -13.02
C PRO A 134 -17.23 -6.85 -11.82
N MET A 135 -18.50 -6.58 -11.43
CA MET A 135 -18.80 -5.81 -10.23
C MET A 135 -18.83 -6.78 -9.03
N PRO A 136 -17.85 -6.75 -8.13
CA PRO A 136 -17.87 -7.60 -6.96
C PRO A 136 -18.98 -7.22 -6.00
N PRO A 137 -19.46 -8.16 -5.16
CA PRO A 137 -20.48 -7.86 -4.16
C PRO A 137 -19.99 -6.82 -3.15
N GLU A 138 -20.94 -6.08 -2.56
CA GLU A 138 -20.69 -5.22 -1.41
C GLU A 138 -20.65 -6.07 -0.12
N MET A 139 -20.03 -5.51 0.92
CA MET A 139 -19.96 -6.15 2.24
C MET A 139 -20.20 -5.09 3.33
N GLY A 140 -21.25 -5.26 4.07
CA GLY A 140 -21.64 -4.36 5.16
C GLY A 140 -21.43 -4.98 6.54
N LEU A 141 -21.83 -4.24 7.58
CA LEU A 141 -21.66 -4.66 8.97
C LEU A 141 -22.35 -6.00 9.30
N LYS A 142 -23.47 -6.29 8.65
CA LYS A 142 -24.22 -7.54 8.86
C LYS A 142 -23.42 -8.76 8.42
N GLU A 143 -22.85 -8.71 7.22
CA GLU A 143 -22.04 -9.79 6.65
C GLU A 143 -20.73 -9.97 7.45
N MET A 144 -20.12 -8.85 7.88
CA MET A 144 -18.93 -8.86 8.72
C MET A 144 -19.20 -9.54 10.07
N LYS A 145 -20.28 -9.17 10.76
CA LYS A 145 -20.71 -9.80 12.04
C LYS A 145 -21.03 -11.28 11.86
N ALA A 146 -21.60 -11.67 10.75
CA ALA A 146 -21.87 -13.07 10.44
C ALA A 146 -20.60 -13.90 10.24
N SER A 147 -19.50 -13.28 9.82
CA SER A 147 -18.19 -13.93 9.64
C SER A 147 -17.35 -13.96 10.93
N HIS A 148 -17.68 -13.14 11.91
CA HIS A 148 -16.91 -12.97 13.14
C HIS A 148 -16.94 -14.23 13.99
N LYS A 149 -15.77 -14.61 14.53
CA LYS A 149 -15.59 -15.72 15.44
C LYS A 149 -14.73 -15.31 16.61
N LEU A 150 -15.29 -15.29 17.81
CA LEU A 150 -14.54 -15.19 19.06
C LEU A 150 -14.15 -16.62 19.48
N ILE A 151 -12.90 -17.01 19.17
CA ILE A 151 -12.38 -18.37 19.39
C ILE A 151 -12.08 -18.60 20.87
N VAL A 152 -11.42 -17.63 21.51
CA VAL A 152 -11.13 -17.65 22.94
C VAL A 152 -11.74 -16.40 23.59
N PRO A 153 -12.75 -16.55 24.46
CA PRO A 153 -13.34 -15.43 25.17
C PRO A 153 -12.27 -14.66 25.98
N VAL A 154 -12.36 -13.33 26.02
CA VAL A 154 -11.36 -12.46 26.68
C VAL A 154 -11.13 -12.86 28.13
N ALA A 155 -12.19 -13.21 28.87
CA ALA A 155 -12.09 -13.64 30.27
C ALA A 155 -11.33 -14.97 30.48
N SER A 156 -11.22 -15.78 29.42
CA SER A 156 -10.52 -17.09 29.45
C SER A 156 -9.06 -16.98 29.02
N ARG A 157 -8.63 -15.82 28.52
CA ARG A 157 -7.24 -15.60 28.08
C ARG A 157 -6.30 -15.42 29.28
N PRO A 158 -5.03 -15.85 29.17
CA PRO A 158 -4.07 -15.66 30.24
C PRO A 158 -3.87 -14.17 30.54
N ARG A 159 -3.80 -13.82 31.84
CA ARG A 159 -3.56 -12.43 32.28
C ARG A 159 -2.08 -12.04 32.28
N LYS A 160 -1.18 -12.99 32.16
CA LYS A 160 0.27 -12.86 32.08
C LYS A 160 0.80 -13.88 31.10
N PRO A 161 1.98 -13.67 30.49
CA PRO A 161 2.62 -14.68 29.67
C PRO A 161 2.72 -16.03 30.37
N GLN A 162 2.40 -17.11 29.65
CA GLN A 162 2.52 -18.50 30.13
C GLN A 162 3.89 -19.12 29.73
N HIS A 163 4.88 -18.28 29.52
CA HIS A 163 6.24 -18.65 29.17
C HIS A 163 7.21 -17.53 29.61
N ASP A 164 8.50 -17.82 29.64
CA ASP A 164 9.55 -16.89 30.08
C ASP A 164 10.27 -16.18 28.91
N ARG A 165 9.81 -16.35 27.66
CA ARG A 165 10.39 -15.71 26.48
C ARG A 165 10.11 -14.22 26.46
N ASP A 166 11.04 -13.41 25.89
CA ASP A 166 10.86 -11.97 25.69
C ASP A 166 9.91 -11.70 24.50
N ILE A 167 8.64 -11.44 24.82
CA ILE A 167 7.61 -11.15 23.80
C ILE A 167 7.97 -9.93 22.97
N GLU A 168 8.62 -8.92 23.55
CA GLU A 168 9.00 -7.72 22.81
C GLU A 168 10.01 -8.02 21.70
N ASN A 169 10.76 -9.14 21.82
CA ASN A 169 11.67 -9.60 20.75
C ASN A 169 11.07 -10.68 19.83
N TYR A 170 9.75 -10.92 19.88
CA TYR A 170 9.09 -11.78 18.91
C TYR A 170 8.99 -11.13 17.54
N PHE A 171 9.08 -11.98 16.49
CA PHE A 171 8.81 -11.62 15.11
C PHE A 171 7.53 -12.31 14.63
N GLY A 172 6.60 -11.52 14.11
CA GLY A 172 5.50 -12.01 13.30
C GLY A 172 5.92 -12.01 11.84
N THR A 173 5.99 -13.17 11.21
CA THR A 173 6.47 -13.34 9.83
C THR A 173 5.34 -13.87 8.93
N ILE A 174 5.13 -13.22 7.80
CA ILE A 174 4.15 -13.63 6.79
C ILE A 174 4.67 -14.87 6.04
N LEU A 175 3.84 -15.88 5.90
CA LEU A 175 3.99 -17.03 5.01
C LEU A 175 2.93 -16.89 3.90
N ARG A 176 3.26 -16.06 2.89
CA ARG A 176 2.28 -15.43 1.99
C ARG A 176 1.38 -16.43 1.26
N ASP A 177 1.96 -17.37 0.54
CA ASP A 177 1.20 -18.30 -0.31
C ASP A 177 0.66 -19.49 0.48
N ALA A 178 1.12 -19.68 1.72
CA ALA A 178 0.57 -20.67 2.64
C ALA A 178 -0.69 -20.17 3.38
N GLY A 179 -1.01 -18.87 3.31
CA GLY A 179 -2.11 -18.27 4.07
C GLY A 179 -1.90 -18.37 5.59
N LYS A 180 -0.64 -18.32 6.02
CA LYS A 180 -0.22 -18.53 7.42
C LYS A 180 0.69 -17.41 7.89
N GLY A 181 0.85 -17.35 9.21
CA GLY A 181 1.85 -16.53 9.88
C GLY A 181 2.66 -17.35 10.85
N ALA A 182 3.94 -17.05 10.96
CA ALA A 182 4.83 -17.66 11.93
C ALA A 182 5.18 -16.65 13.03
N ILE A 183 5.18 -17.11 14.28
CA ILE A 183 5.72 -16.37 15.41
C ILE A 183 7.08 -17.00 15.74
N ILE A 184 8.11 -16.16 15.76
CA ILE A 184 9.49 -16.58 15.93
C ILE A 184 10.08 -15.86 17.15
N ASP A 185 10.74 -16.60 18.01
CA ASP A 185 11.53 -16.06 19.12
C ASP A 185 12.81 -15.43 18.58
N GLY A 186 12.96 -14.12 18.75
CA GLY A 186 14.13 -13.38 18.25
C GLY A 186 15.41 -13.66 19.03
N ASP A 187 15.33 -14.07 20.30
CA ASP A 187 16.49 -14.39 21.11
C ASP A 187 17.05 -15.78 20.74
N GLU A 188 16.18 -16.79 20.72
CA GLU A 188 16.56 -18.15 20.38
C GLU A 188 16.65 -18.43 18.88
N LYS A 189 16.09 -17.54 18.03
CA LYS A 189 15.98 -17.70 16.57
C LYS A 189 15.24 -18.99 16.17
N LYS A 190 14.19 -19.30 16.93
CA LYS A 190 13.39 -20.51 16.77
C LYS A 190 11.93 -20.21 16.51
N LEU A 191 11.31 -21.07 15.71
CA LEU A 191 9.87 -21.08 15.55
C LEU A 191 9.18 -21.34 16.89
N VAL A 192 8.20 -20.49 17.23
CA VAL A 192 7.34 -20.69 18.41
C VAL A 192 5.99 -21.28 17.98
N SER A 193 5.35 -20.70 16.96
CA SER A 193 4.11 -21.25 16.43
C SER A 193 3.89 -20.84 14.96
N VAL A 194 3.06 -21.62 14.26
CA VAL A 194 2.50 -21.28 12.94
C VAL A 194 0.99 -21.25 13.10
N VAL A 195 0.37 -20.16 12.66
CA VAL A 195 -1.08 -19.94 12.77
C VAL A 195 -1.72 -19.72 11.41
N ASP A 196 -2.97 -20.16 11.26
CA ASP A 196 -3.74 -19.88 10.07
C ASP A 196 -4.21 -18.42 10.08
N THR A 197 -4.02 -17.73 8.96
CA THR A 197 -4.39 -16.33 8.77
C THR A 197 -5.29 -16.20 7.54
N GLY A 198 -5.34 -15.03 6.91
CA GLY A 198 -6.02 -14.85 5.63
C GLY A 198 -5.14 -15.19 4.44
N TYR A 199 -5.74 -15.20 3.25
CA TYR A 199 -5.02 -15.36 1.99
C TYR A 199 -4.08 -14.17 1.72
N ALA A 200 -2.86 -14.48 1.29
CA ALA A 200 -1.84 -13.48 0.94
C ALA A 200 -1.74 -12.35 1.98
N VAL A 201 -1.50 -12.73 3.24
CA VAL A 201 -1.33 -11.79 4.36
C VAL A 201 -0.37 -10.67 3.97
N HIS A 202 -0.72 -9.43 4.32
CA HIS A 202 0.05 -8.26 3.95
C HIS A 202 0.77 -7.62 5.14
N ILE A 203 0.16 -7.63 6.33
CA ILE A 203 0.71 -6.98 7.53
C ILE A 203 0.53 -7.87 8.75
N PHE A 204 1.55 -7.86 9.62
CA PHE A 204 1.47 -8.12 11.04
C PHE A 204 1.58 -6.78 11.78
N ARG A 205 0.65 -6.50 12.68
CA ARG A 205 0.68 -5.29 13.51
C ARG A 205 0.61 -5.69 14.98
N ALA A 206 1.63 -5.35 15.77
CA ALA A 206 1.55 -5.53 17.21
C ALA A 206 0.50 -4.59 17.82
N SER A 207 -0.23 -5.07 18.82
CA SER A 207 -1.06 -4.23 19.66
C SER A 207 -0.21 -3.19 20.39
N ALA A 208 -0.80 -2.10 20.85
CA ALA A 208 -0.06 -1.04 21.53
C ALA A 208 0.60 -1.52 22.85
N THR A 209 0.06 -2.58 23.47
CA THR A 209 0.67 -3.23 24.63
C THR A 209 1.69 -4.32 24.28
N GLY A 210 1.87 -4.64 23.00
CA GLY A 210 2.72 -5.75 22.56
C GLY A 210 2.15 -7.16 22.84
N ARG A 211 0.92 -7.26 23.37
CA ARG A 211 0.32 -8.56 23.71
C ARG A 211 -0.16 -9.34 22.51
N TYR A 212 -0.73 -8.66 21.53
CA TYR A 212 -1.36 -9.28 20.38
C TYR A 212 -0.64 -8.94 19.08
N PHE A 213 -0.72 -9.86 18.11
CA PHE A 213 -0.57 -9.50 16.71
C PHE A 213 -1.91 -9.51 15.99
N TYR A 214 -2.15 -8.46 15.20
CA TYR A 214 -3.21 -8.39 14.20
C TYR A 214 -2.62 -8.69 12.84
N THR A 215 -3.30 -9.51 12.06
CA THR A 215 -2.94 -9.73 10.65
C THR A 215 -4.08 -9.34 9.74
N ILE A 216 -3.77 -8.98 8.51
CA ILE A 216 -4.77 -8.74 7.47
C ILE A 216 -4.38 -9.46 6.18
N GLY A 217 -5.28 -10.32 5.70
CA GLY A 217 -5.17 -10.99 4.41
C GLY A 217 -5.82 -10.18 3.29
N ARG A 218 -5.37 -10.43 2.06
CA ARG A 218 -6.00 -9.82 0.89
C ARG A 218 -7.47 -10.21 0.71
N ASP A 219 -7.85 -11.37 1.22
CA ASP A 219 -9.25 -11.83 1.28
C ASP A 219 -10.11 -11.10 2.33
N GLY A 220 -9.54 -10.06 2.97
CA GLY A 220 -10.22 -9.27 4.00
C GLY A 220 -10.37 -9.96 5.34
N LYS A 221 -9.72 -11.12 5.55
CA LYS A 221 -9.71 -11.80 6.84
C LYS A 221 -8.71 -11.10 7.77
N VAL A 222 -9.21 -10.61 8.91
CA VAL A 222 -8.40 -10.14 10.03
C VAL A 222 -8.32 -11.23 11.09
N THR A 223 -7.13 -11.41 11.69
CA THR A 223 -6.87 -12.44 12.70
C THR A 223 -6.17 -11.81 13.89
N LEU A 224 -6.58 -12.17 15.11
CA LEU A 224 -5.97 -11.74 16.37
C LEU A 224 -5.23 -12.91 17.01
N ILE A 225 -3.93 -12.75 17.25
CA ILE A 225 -3.04 -13.76 17.80
C ILE A 225 -2.63 -13.31 19.22
N ASP A 226 -2.87 -14.12 20.25
CA ASP A 226 -2.47 -13.83 21.64
C ASP A 226 -1.07 -14.39 21.90
N LEU A 227 -0.11 -13.51 22.19
CA LEU A 227 1.28 -13.84 22.45
C LEU A 227 1.53 -14.28 23.91
N PHE A 228 0.55 -14.13 24.81
CA PHE A 228 0.66 -14.57 26.21
C PHE A 228 0.42 -16.08 26.39
N GLU A 229 -0.14 -16.74 25.39
CA GLU A 229 -0.30 -18.20 25.42
C GLU A 229 1.07 -18.90 25.41
N SER A 230 1.17 -20.06 26.01
CA SER A 230 2.41 -20.87 26.00
C SER A 230 2.92 -21.11 24.58
N GLU A 231 1.99 -21.30 23.66
CA GLU A 231 2.17 -21.30 22.21
C GLU A 231 1.19 -20.27 21.62
N PRO A 232 1.67 -19.17 21.05
CA PRO A 232 0.82 -18.14 20.46
C PRO A 232 -0.21 -18.72 19.49
N LYS A 233 -1.46 -18.32 19.63
CA LYS A 233 -2.57 -18.86 18.83
C LYS A 233 -3.61 -17.81 18.48
N VAL A 234 -4.40 -18.09 17.46
CA VAL A 234 -5.53 -17.26 17.06
C VAL A 234 -6.62 -17.29 18.12
N VAL A 235 -7.04 -16.11 18.59
CA VAL A 235 -8.08 -15.96 19.62
C VAL A 235 -9.36 -15.32 19.11
N ALA A 236 -9.31 -14.66 17.96
CA ALA A 236 -10.47 -14.13 17.24
C ALA A 236 -10.16 -13.96 15.75
N GLU A 237 -11.18 -14.02 14.91
CA GLU A 237 -11.09 -13.74 13.48
C GLU A 237 -12.38 -13.12 12.96
N ALA A 238 -12.29 -12.29 11.92
CA ALA A 238 -13.42 -11.77 11.18
C ALA A 238 -13.03 -11.50 9.72
N ARG A 239 -13.95 -11.65 8.78
CA ARG A 239 -13.80 -11.17 7.42
C ARG A 239 -14.53 -9.84 7.29
N VAL A 240 -13.81 -8.78 6.95
CA VAL A 240 -14.34 -7.41 6.99
C VAL A 240 -14.30 -6.71 5.64
N CYS A 241 -13.66 -7.34 4.67
CA CYS A 241 -13.55 -6.88 3.29
C CYS A 241 -13.53 -8.09 2.34
N LEU A 242 -13.50 -7.82 1.05
CA LEU A 242 -13.22 -8.81 0.00
C LEU A 242 -11.82 -8.62 -0.58
N ASP A 243 -11.24 -7.43 -0.46
CA ASP A 243 -9.81 -7.12 -0.65
C ASP A 243 -9.38 -6.09 0.40
N ALA A 244 -8.28 -6.32 1.09
CA ALA A 244 -7.77 -5.43 2.14
C ALA A 244 -6.24 -5.39 2.17
N ARG A 245 -5.68 -4.31 2.74
CA ARG A 245 -4.22 -4.11 2.78
C ARG A 245 -3.69 -3.62 4.11
N SER A 246 -4.49 -2.94 4.92
CA SER A 246 -4.00 -2.25 6.11
C SER A 246 -4.79 -2.64 7.35
N VAL A 247 -4.10 -2.78 8.46
CA VAL A 247 -4.65 -2.89 9.81
C VAL A 247 -3.78 -2.10 10.77
N ASP A 248 -4.38 -1.37 11.67
CA ASP A 248 -3.69 -0.73 12.81
C ASP A 248 -4.60 -0.74 14.04
N VAL A 249 -4.06 -0.28 15.17
CA VAL A 249 -4.74 -0.32 16.47
C VAL A 249 -4.84 1.08 17.07
N SER A 250 -5.68 1.27 18.08
CA SER A 250 -5.69 2.50 18.86
C SER A 250 -4.53 2.51 19.87
N LYS A 251 -3.70 3.57 19.83
CA LYS A 251 -2.48 3.70 20.63
C LYS A 251 -2.54 4.80 21.69
N TYR A 252 -3.48 5.74 21.56
CA TYR A 252 -3.51 6.95 22.38
C TYR A 252 -3.88 6.67 23.82
N LYS A 253 -3.10 7.27 24.73
CA LYS A 253 -3.40 7.43 26.15
C LYS A 253 -3.05 8.84 26.60
N GLY A 254 -4.02 9.59 27.09
CA GLY A 254 -3.80 10.99 27.47
C GLY A 254 -5.06 11.66 28.01
N PRO A 255 -5.12 13.01 28.00
CA PRO A 255 -6.24 13.77 28.59
C PRO A 255 -7.62 13.46 28.00
N LYS A 256 -7.69 12.99 26.75
CA LYS A 256 -8.94 12.58 26.10
C LYS A 256 -9.42 11.17 26.46
N GLY A 257 -8.62 10.39 27.18
CA GLY A 257 -8.94 9.03 27.61
C GLY A 257 -7.80 8.04 27.38
N ASP A 258 -8.06 6.80 27.79
CA ASP A 258 -7.20 5.64 27.52
C ASP A 258 -7.87 4.76 26.47
N PHE A 259 -7.27 4.71 25.28
CA PHE A 259 -7.76 3.95 24.15
C PHE A 259 -6.78 2.86 23.70
N VAL A 260 -5.73 2.60 24.51
CA VAL A 260 -4.73 1.57 24.22
C VAL A 260 -5.40 0.23 24.00
N ASP A 261 -5.20 -0.36 22.81
CA ASP A 261 -5.78 -1.65 22.38
C ASP A 261 -7.31 -1.75 22.47
N LYS A 262 -8.01 -0.60 22.55
CA LYS A 262 -9.47 -0.59 22.66
C LYS A 262 -10.14 -0.89 21.33
N TYR A 263 -9.55 -0.41 20.24
CA TYR A 263 -10.05 -0.56 18.89
C TYR A 263 -8.95 -1.04 17.94
N ALA A 264 -9.38 -1.75 16.89
CA ALA A 264 -8.58 -1.97 15.70
C ALA A 264 -9.31 -1.34 14.49
N VAL A 265 -8.57 -0.99 13.45
CA VAL A 265 -9.10 -0.42 12.22
C VAL A 265 -8.51 -1.14 11.02
N VAL A 266 -9.38 -1.48 10.05
CA VAL A 266 -8.97 -2.14 8.80
C VAL A 266 -9.28 -1.24 7.62
N GLY A 267 -8.31 -1.10 6.74
CA GLY A 267 -8.44 -0.41 5.47
C GLY A 267 -8.72 -1.38 4.32
N CYS A 268 -9.86 -1.20 3.68
CA CYS A 268 -10.31 -2.05 2.61
C CYS A 268 -10.01 -1.46 1.23
N TYR A 269 -9.67 -2.33 0.30
CA TYR A 269 -9.62 -2.02 -1.12
C TYR A 269 -10.99 -2.23 -1.76
N TRP A 270 -11.67 -3.35 -1.40
CA TRP A 270 -13.04 -3.61 -1.82
C TRP A 270 -13.86 -4.29 -0.72
N PRO A 271 -15.08 -3.82 -0.44
CA PRO A 271 -15.56 -2.46 -0.77
C PRO A 271 -14.63 -1.39 -0.22
N PRO A 272 -14.48 -0.22 -0.88
CA PRO A 272 -13.61 0.84 -0.41
C PRO A 272 -14.17 1.50 0.85
N GLN A 273 -13.62 1.11 2.00
CA GLN A 273 -14.14 1.49 3.32
C GLN A 273 -13.11 1.31 4.43
N LEU A 274 -13.35 1.99 5.55
CA LEU A 274 -12.72 1.73 6.84
C LEU A 274 -13.66 0.91 7.70
N VAL A 275 -13.13 -0.08 8.39
CA VAL A 275 -13.88 -0.89 9.35
C VAL A 275 -13.24 -0.78 10.72
N VAL A 276 -14.01 -0.31 11.71
CA VAL A 276 -13.59 -0.27 13.10
C VAL A 276 -14.07 -1.53 13.81
N LEU A 277 -13.15 -2.15 14.54
CA LEU A 277 -13.36 -3.39 15.29
C LEU A 277 -13.06 -3.15 16.76
N ASP A 278 -13.68 -3.95 17.62
CA ASP A 278 -13.20 -4.09 19.00
C ASP A 278 -11.79 -4.68 19.01
N GLY A 279 -10.88 -4.05 19.72
CA GLY A 279 -9.46 -4.41 19.69
C GLY A 279 -9.14 -5.76 20.35
N GLN A 280 -10.02 -6.30 21.18
CA GLN A 280 -9.77 -7.57 21.87
C GLN A 280 -10.58 -8.74 21.31
N THR A 281 -11.71 -8.46 20.68
CA THR A 281 -12.61 -9.49 20.16
C THR A 281 -12.68 -9.54 18.65
N LEU A 282 -12.22 -8.49 17.95
CA LEU A 282 -12.43 -8.25 16.51
C LEU A 282 -13.92 -8.15 16.11
N GLU A 283 -14.83 -7.91 17.07
CA GLU A 283 -16.23 -7.66 16.72
C GLU A 283 -16.32 -6.40 15.84
N PRO A 284 -16.96 -6.46 14.66
CA PRO A 284 -17.17 -5.28 13.81
C PRO A 284 -18.12 -4.28 14.46
N ILE A 285 -17.66 -3.04 14.66
CA ILE A 285 -18.39 -1.97 15.35
C ILE A 285 -18.95 -0.96 14.35
N LYS A 286 -18.11 -0.46 13.44
CA LYS A 286 -18.48 0.64 12.53
C LYS A 286 -17.84 0.47 11.15
N VAL A 287 -18.58 0.90 10.13
CA VAL A 287 -18.10 0.94 8.74
C VAL A 287 -18.22 2.38 8.24
N VAL A 288 -17.19 2.86 7.57
CA VAL A 288 -17.15 4.18 6.95
C VAL A 288 -16.75 4.02 5.49
N SER A 289 -17.63 4.34 4.56
CA SER A 289 -17.31 4.34 3.13
C SER A 289 -16.29 5.43 2.81
N THR A 290 -15.33 5.10 1.96
CA THR A 290 -14.35 6.07 1.45
C THR A 290 -14.72 6.64 0.09
N ARG A 291 -15.82 6.18 -0.52
CA ARG A 291 -16.32 6.70 -1.80
C ARG A 291 -16.57 8.20 -1.69
N SER A 292 -15.88 8.97 -2.49
CA SER A 292 -15.89 10.43 -2.41
C SER A 292 -15.38 11.07 -3.71
N MET A 293 -15.32 12.39 -3.71
CA MET A 293 -14.73 13.17 -4.80
C MET A 293 -13.21 13.20 -4.69
N THR A 294 -12.52 13.28 -5.81
CA THR A 294 -11.08 13.56 -5.87
C THR A 294 -10.81 14.98 -5.38
N TYR A 295 -9.67 15.19 -4.72
CA TYR A 295 -9.34 16.49 -4.12
C TYR A 295 -9.07 17.57 -5.17
N ASP A 296 -8.58 17.17 -6.35
CA ASP A 296 -8.07 18.03 -7.43
C ASP A 296 -9.12 18.39 -8.49
N THR A 297 -9.90 17.40 -8.95
CA THR A 297 -10.86 17.60 -10.05
C THR A 297 -12.32 17.61 -9.60
N ASN A 298 -12.61 17.25 -8.33
CA ASN A 298 -13.97 17.05 -7.81
C ASN A 298 -14.79 16.01 -8.60
N GLU A 299 -14.12 15.03 -9.20
CA GLU A 299 -14.77 13.90 -9.86
C GLU A 299 -15.05 12.79 -8.86
N TYR A 300 -16.23 12.19 -8.95
CA TYR A 300 -16.58 11.05 -8.12
C TYR A 300 -15.70 9.83 -8.44
N HIS A 301 -15.05 9.27 -7.42
CA HIS A 301 -14.30 8.02 -7.56
C HIS A 301 -15.05 6.87 -6.87
N PRO A 302 -15.37 5.77 -7.59
CA PRO A 302 -16.15 4.65 -7.03
C PRO A 302 -15.30 3.69 -6.18
N GLU A 303 -13.98 3.70 -6.33
CA GLU A 303 -13.04 2.79 -5.67
C GLU A 303 -11.85 3.55 -5.03
N PRO A 304 -12.09 4.47 -4.08
CA PRO A 304 -11.00 5.13 -3.36
C PRO A 304 -10.52 4.22 -2.22
N ARG A 305 -9.45 3.48 -2.49
CA ARG A 305 -8.91 2.45 -1.61
C ARG A 305 -8.16 3.03 -0.43
N VAL A 306 -8.25 2.37 0.71
CA VAL A 306 -7.45 2.73 1.88
C VAL A 306 -6.05 2.13 1.74
N ALA A 307 -5.04 2.97 1.54
CA ALA A 307 -3.66 2.54 1.37
C ALA A 307 -2.99 2.27 2.72
N THR A 308 -2.42 3.27 3.37
CA THR A 308 -1.82 3.12 4.68
C THR A 308 -2.71 3.65 5.80
N ILE A 309 -2.57 3.04 6.98
CA ILE A 309 -3.12 3.55 8.24
C ILE A 309 -1.96 3.64 9.22
N VAL A 310 -1.86 4.76 9.93
CA VAL A 310 -0.88 4.96 11.00
C VAL A 310 -1.61 5.51 12.23
N ALA A 311 -1.51 4.80 13.35
CA ALA A 311 -2.08 5.26 14.60
C ALA A 311 -1.19 6.29 15.28
N SER A 312 -1.78 7.39 15.76
CA SER A 312 -1.06 8.40 16.51
C SER A 312 -0.94 8.03 17.99
N HIS A 313 0.25 8.26 18.58
CA HIS A 313 0.44 8.23 20.03
C HIS A 313 0.02 9.56 20.71
N HIS A 314 -0.08 10.66 19.92
CA HIS A 314 -0.27 12.00 20.43
C HIS A 314 -1.74 12.46 20.42
N ALA A 315 -2.59 11.80 19.66
CA ALA A 315 -4.02 12.06 19.56
C ALA A 315 -4.79 10.77 19.41
N PRO A 316 -6.07 10.67 19.86
CA PRO A 316 -6.90 9.48 19.65
C PRO A 316 -7.33 9.36 18.19
N GLU A 317 -6.37 9.28 17.28
CA GLU A 317 -6.59 9.36 15.83
C GLU A 317 -5.84 8.27 15.06
N TRP A 318 -6.50 7.79 14.02
CA TRP A 318 -5.84 7.11 12.91
C TRP A 318 -5.63 8.09 11.76
N VAL A 319 -4.41 8.12 11.23
CA VAL A 319 -4.08 8.83 10.00
C VAL A 319 -4.23 7.86 8.84
N VAL A 320 -5.16 8.15 7.94
CA VAL A 320 -5.61 7.23 6.90
C VAL A 320 -5.42 7.85 5.53
N ALA A 321 -4.68 7.17 4.67
CA ALA A 321 -4.49 7.61 3.29
C ALA A 321 -5.52 6.99 2.35
N ILE A 322 -6.28 7.83 1.65
CA ILE A 322 -7.26 7.44 0.65
C ILE A 322 -6.63 7.64 -0.74
N LYS A 323 -6.28 6.53 -1.35
CA LYS A 323 -5.34 6.45 -2.46
C LYS A 323 -5.76 7.26 -3.70
N GLU A 324 -6.92 6.94 -4.29
CA GLU A 324 -7.32 7.46 -5.58
C GLU A 324 -7.92 8.87 -5.50
N THR A 325 -8.46 9.26 -4.36
CA THR A 325 -8.99 10.60 -4.16
C THR A 325 -7.93 11.61 -3.70
N GLY A 326 -6.76 11.11 -3.26
CA GLY A 326 -5.65 11.97 -2.82
C GLY A 326 -5.91 12.66 -1.49
N MET A 327 -6.70 12.04 -0.63
CA MET A 327 -7.05 12.57 0.68
C MET A 327 -6.30 11.84 1.80
N VAL A 328 -5.81 12.58 2.77
CA VAL A 328 -5.43 12.05 4.08
C VAL A 328 -6.53 12.39 5.09
N TRP A 329 -7.06 11.38 5.77
CA TRP A 329 -8.07 11.54 6.81
C TRP A 329 -7.46 11.37 8.19
N LEU A 330 -7.71 12.32 9.09
CA LEU A 330 -7.47 12.16 10.52
C LEU A 330 -8.79 11.73 11.17
N VAL A 331 -8.87 10.45 11.54
CA VAL A 331 -10.09 9.81 12.05
C VAL A 331 -10.01 9.77 13.58
N ASP A 332 -10.71 10.67 14.25
CA ASP A 332 -10.77 10.73 15.73
C ASP A 332 -11.72 9.64 16.25
N TYR A 333 -11.14 8.65 16.96
CA TYR A 333 -11.88 7.51 17.52
C TYR A 333 -12.29 7.71 18.98
N SER A 334 -12.15 8.93 19.53
CA SER A 334 -12.54 9.19 20.92
C SER A 334 -14.04 9.02 21.16
N ASP A 335 -14.86 9.26 20.14
CA ASP A 335 -16.30 9.01 20.14
C ASP A 335 -16.72 8.32 18.82
N LEU A 336 -16.93 6.99 18.88
CA LEU A 336 -17.35 6.24 17.70
C LEU A 336 -18.82 6.47 17.31
N GLU A 337 -19.67 6.93 18.22
CA GLU A 337 -21.06 7.26 17.90
C GLU A 337 -21.10 8.49 16.97
N ASN A 338 -20.29 9.51 17.30
CA ASN A 338 -20.18 10.77 16.57
C ASN A 338 -18.79 10.89 15.95
N LEU A 339 -18.40 9.94 15.10
CA LEU A 339 -17.08 9.87 14.51
C LEU A 339 -16.72 11.15 13.77
N THR A 340 -15.63 11.79 14.17
CA THR A 340 -15.12 13.01 13.55
C THR A 340 -13.95 12.71 12.63
N MET A 341 -13.97 13.30 11.43
CA MET A 341 -12.90 13.14 10.45
C MET A 341 -12.46 14.50 9.91
N THR A 342 -11.16 14.78 9.97
CA THR A 342 -10.57 15.90 9.22
C THR A 342 -10.05 15.35 7.89
N GLN A 343 -10.54 15.89 6.78
CA GLN A 343 -10.13 15.47 5.43
C GLN A 343 -9.16 16.51 4.88
N ILE A 344 -7.99 16.07 4.47
CA ILE A 344 -6.90 16.90 3.98
C ILE A 344 -6.59 16.51 2.53
N GLY A 345 -6.84 17.39 1.58
CA GLY A 345 -6.44 17.20 0.18
C GLY A 345 -4.92 17.31 0.05
N THR A 346 -4.30 16.35 -0.63
CA THR A 346 -2.85 16.25 -0.76
C THR A 346 -2.39 15.96 -2.18
N GLU A 347 -2.25 14.68 -2.55
CA GLU A 347 -1.92 14.23 -3.90
C GLU A 347 -2.51 12.84 -4.14
N ARG A 348 -2.91 12.56 -5.39
CA ARG A 348 -3.51 11.27 -5.75
C ARG A 348 -2.48 10.15 -5.76
N PHE A 349 -3.01 8.93 -5.61
CA PHE A 349 -2.29 7.67 -5.60
C PHE A 349 -1.35 7.51 -4.41
N LEU A 350 -1.80 8.01 -3.25
CA LEU A 350 -1.15 7.75 -1.96
C LEU A 350 -0.95 6.25 -1.75
N HIS A 351 0.19 5.87 -1.21
CA HIS A 351 0.53 4.46 -1.00
C HIS A 351 1.04 4.24 0.43
N ASP A 352 2.34 4.05 0.61
CA ASP A 352 2.97 3.77 1.89
C ASP A 352 3.52 5.04 2.53
N GLY A 353 3.62 5.04 3.85
CA GLY A 353 4.18 6.13 4.60
C GLY A 353 4.18 5.86 6.10
N GLY A 354 4.92 6.68 6.80
CA GLY A 354 5.05 6.67 8.26
C GLY A 354 5.26 8.07 8.82
N PHE A 355 5.42 8.15 10.11
CA PHE A 355 5.76 9.41 10.76
C PHE A 355 7.26 9.72 10.65
N ASP A 356 7.58 11.01 10.68
CA ASP A 356 8.91 11.47 11.00
C ASP A 356 9.33 11.07 12.43
N ALA A 357 10.58 11.30 12.79
CA ALA A 357 11.09 10.94 14.12
C ALA A 357 10.35 11.61 15.30
N THR A 358 9.63 12.72 15.07
CA THR A 358 8.85 13.42 16.10
C THR A 358 7.44 12.85 16.27
N GLY A 359 6.96 12.02 15.35
CA GLY A 359 5.59 11.51 15.31
C GLY A 359 4.53 12.59 14.96
N ARG A 360 4.95 13.74 14.44
CA ARG A 360 4.08 14.86 14.05
C ARG A 360 3.74 14.88 12.57
N TYR A 361 4.74 14.69 11.73
CA TYR A 361 4.58 14.78 10.29
C TYR A 361 4.41 13.42 9.67
N LEU A 362 3.30 13.21 8.96
CA LEU A 362 3.13 12.04 8.09
C LEU A 362 3.88 12.29 6.79
N LEU A 363 4.81 11.39 6.46
CA LEU A 363 5.57 11.34 5.23
C LEU A 363 5.04 10.18 4.40
N ILE A 364 4.39 10.46 3.27
CA ILE A 364 3.70 9.44 2.48
C ILE A 364 3.98 9.59 0.99
N ALA A 365 4.21 8.45 0.31
CA ALA A 365 4.44 8.42 -1.12
C ALA A 365 3.13 8.57 -1.92
N ALA A 366 3.10 9.51 -2.86
CA ALA A 366 2.15 9.56 -3.97
C ALA A 366 2.83 8.88 -5.18
N ASN A 367 2.91 7.55 -5.15
CA ASN A 367 3.86 6.80 -5.95
C ASN A 367 3.63 6.85 -7.48
N MET A 368 2.41 7.15 -7.95
CA MET A 368 2.13 7.38 -9.37
C MET A 368 2.36 8.84 -9.80
N ARG A 369 2.83 9.67 -8.89
CA ARG A 369 3.19 11.07 -9.11
C ARG A 369 4.67 11.33 -8.89
N ASP A 370 5.45 10.28 -8.55
CA ASP A 370 6.88 10.36 -8.28
C ASP A 370 7.20 11.38 -7.17
N GLN A 371 6.31 11.49 -6.17
CA GLN A 371 6.36 12.51 -5.14
C GLN A 371 6.21 11.91 -3.73
N MET A 372 6.86 12.56 -2.78
CA MET A 372 6.53 12.44 -1.36
C MET A 372 5.62 13.60 -0.93
N VAL A 373 4.72 13.32 -0.02
CA VAL A 373 3.73 14.25 0.54
C VAL A 373 3.94 14.38 2.03
N VAL A 374 3.82 15.58 2.56
CA VAL A 374 3.97 15.91 3.99
C VAL A 374 2.67 16.47 4.55
N VAL A 375 2.17 15.86 5.63
CA VAL A 375 1.00 16.31 6.36
C VAL A 375 1.37 16.57 7.83
N ASP A 376 1.11 17.79 8.32
CA ASP A 376 1.22 18.12 9.75
C ASP A 376 -0.07 17.67 10.46
N THR A 377 0.01 16.57 11.20
CA THR A 377 -1.14 16.02 11.92
C THR A 377 -1.56 16.88 13.11
N LYS A 378 -0.61 17.62 13.73
CA LYS A 378 -0.89 18.54 14.83
C LYS A 378 -1.65 19.78 14.35
N GLN A 379 -1.23 20.37 13.22
CA GLN A 379 -1.92 21.51 12.61
C GLN A 379 -3.06 21.10 11.68
N ARG A 380 -3.23 19.80 11.44
CA ARG A 380 -4.28 19.20 10.60
C ARG A 380 -4.31 19.79 9.20
N LYS A 381 -3.14 19.88 8.56
CA LYS A 381 -3.02 20.50 7.23
C LYS A 381 -1.97 19.82 6.35
N PHE A 382 -2.16 19.93 5.07
CA PHE A 382 -1.14 19.71 4.07
C PHE A 382 0.00 20.72 4.25
N VAL A 383 1.24 20.24 4.25
CA VAL A 383 2.43 21.10 4.37
C VAL A 383 3.00 21.36 2.99
N THR A 384 3.45 20.30 2.33
CA THR A 384 4.06 20.35 1.00
C THR A 384 4.11 18.98 0.35
N LYS A 385 4.54 18.95 -0.90
CA LYS A 385 4.95 17.76 -1.63
C LYS A 385 6.20 18.10 -2.43
N PHE A 386 7.05 17.11 -2.68
CA PHE A 386 8.29 17.28 -3.42
C PHE A 386 8.56 16.04 -4.29
N GLU A 387 9.25 16.25 -5.39
CA GLU A 387 9.62 15.19 -6.31
C GLU A 387 10.72 14.32 -5.73
N THR A 388 10.69 13.04 -6.05
CA THR A 388 11.71 12.04 -5.76
C THR A 388 11.99 11.23 -7.02
N GLY A 389 12.52 10.03 -6.91
CA GLY A 389 12.64 9.13 -8.06
C GLY A 389 11.33 8.45 -8.45
N THR A 390 11.40 7.60 -9.46
CA THR A 390 10.25 6.94 -10.08
C THR A 390 9.56 5.95 -9.14
N LYS A 391 8.32 6.23 -8.78
CA LYS A 391 7.45 5.43 -7.91
C LYS A 391 8.04 5.20 -6.51
N PRO A 392 8.17 6.24 -5.67
CA PRO A 392 8.63 6.10 -4.30
C PRO A 392 7.80 5.07 -3.52
N HIS A 393 8.48 4.27 -2.69
CA HIS A 393 7.89 3.23 -1.87
C HIS A 393 8.64 3.10 -0.54
N PRO A 394 8.36 3.97 0.44
CA PRO A 394 9.09 4.00 1.70
C PRO A 394 8.77 2.84 2.65
N GLY A 395 7.69 2.09 2.44
CA GLY A 395 7.11 1.29 3.51
C GLY A 395 6.67 2.20 4.65
N ARG A 396 7.37 2.16 5.79
CA ARG A 396 7.20 3.16 6.87
C ARG A 396 8.26 4.27 6.83
N GLY A 397 9.21 4.21 5.90
CA GLY A 397 10.38 5.08 5.85
C GLY A 397 11.53 4.59 6.71
N ALA A 398 12.57 5.39 6.79
CA ALA A 398 13.70 5.22 7.68
C ALA A 398 14.11 6.59 8.21
N ASN A 399 14.14 6.75 9.53
CA ASN A 399 14.44 8.02 10.19
C ASN A 399 15.81 7.95 10.89
N TRP A 400 16.67 8.94 10.66
CA TRP A 400 17.93 9.08 11.40
C TRP A 400 18.39 10.54 11.45
N ILE A 401 19.51 10.78 12.13
CA ILE A 401 20.18 12.08 12.13
C ILE A 401 21.36 11.98 11.18
N ASP A 402 21.29 12.66 10.05
CA ASP A 402 22.39 12.81 9.11
C ASP A 402 23.41 13.82 9.67
N PRO A 403 24.73 13.53 9.58
CA PRO A 403 25.75 14.44 10.12
C PRO A 403 25.78 15.83 9.51
N GLU A 404 25.33 15.99 8.26
CA GLU A 404 25.34 17.24 7.51
C GLU A 404 23.98 17.92 7.51
N TYR A 405 22.87 17.15 7.38
CA TYR A 405 21.54 17.68 7.14
C TYR A 405 20.61 17.62 8.35
N GLY A 406 21.07 17.07 9.48
CA GLY A 406 20.23 16.91 10.67
C GLY A 406 19.21 15.77 10.53
N PRO A 407 18.01 15.89 11.14
CA PRO A 407 16.98 14.86 11.02
C PRO A 407 16.50 14.67 9.58
N VAL A 408 16.58 13.43 9.10
CA VAL A 408 16.18 13.03 7.74
C VAL A 408 15.27 11.82 7.77
N SER A 409 14.60 11.59 6.63
CA SER A 409 13.90 10.34 6.32
C SER A 409 14.24 9.91 4.89
N ALA A 410 13.89 8.68 4.50
CA ALA A 410 14.25 8.14 3.19
C ALA A 410 13.15 7.27 2.57
N THR A 411 13.25 7.09 1.25
CA THR A 411 12.41 6.20 0.44
C THR A 411 13.23 5.45 -0.59
N THR A 412 12.87 4.19 -0.87
CA THR A 412 13.27 3.46 -2.08
C THR A 412 12.24 3.64 -3.18
N HIS A 413 12.49 3.07 -4.37
CA HIS A 413 11.64 3.24 -5.53
C HIS A 413 11.30 1.90 -6.20
N LEU A 414 10.05 1.76 -6.67
CA LEU A 414 9.60 0.59 -7.43
C LEU A 414 10.03 0.64 -8.91
N GLY A 415 10.32 1.83 -9.42
CA GLY A 415 10.59 2.08 -10.83
C GLY A 415 12.07 2.10 -11.17
N GLU A 416 12.94 2.28 -10.20
CA GLU A 416 14.38 2.39 -10.38
C GLU A 416 15.17 2.01 -9.14
N GLY A 417 16.45 1.71 -9.30
CA GLY A 417 17.37 1.35 -8.21
C GLY A 417 17.93 2.58 -7.51
N LEU A 418 17.09 3.30 -6.77
CA LEU A 418 17.43 4.57 -6.13
C LEU A 418 16.93 4.59 -4.68
N ILE A 419 17.74 5.11 -3.77
CA ILE A 419 17.34 5.60 -2.45
C ILE A 419 17.43 7.13 -2.44
N VAL A 420 16.36 7.78 -1.97
CA VAL A 420 16.31 9.24 -1.82
C VAL A 420 16.15 9.58 -0.35
N VAL A 421 17.04 10.47 0.13
CA VAL A 421 17.05 11.00 1.51
C VAL A 421 16.57 12.43 1.47
N TYR A 422 15.70 12.80 2.39
CA TYR A 422 15.11 14.14 2.47
C TYR A 422 15.05 14.64 3.91
N GLY A 423 15.25 15.95 4.10
CA GLY A 423 15.21 16.58 5.41
C GLY A 423 13.81 16.53 6.02
N SER A 424 13.72 16.31 7.33
CA SER A 424 12.44 16.14 8.05
C SER A 424 12.26 17.07 9.27
N ASP A 425 13.16 18.03 9.47
CA ASP A 425 13.12 18.96 10.61
C ASP A 425 12.91 20.42 10.18
N PRO A 426 11.66 20.89 10.10
CA PRO A 426 11.38 22.29 9.73
C PRO A 426 11.66 23.30 10.84
N GLU A 427 11.92 22.86 12.08
CA GLU A 427 12.16 23.77 13.22
C GLU A 427 13.65 24.01 13.44
N GLY A 428 14.48 22.96 13.40
CA GLY A 428 15.92 23.05 13.61
C GLY A 428 16.75 23.20 12.34
N HIS A 429 16.26 22.68 11.20
CA HIS A 429 16.95 22.66 9.91
C HIS A 429 16.01 23.08 8.77
N PRO A 430 15.40 24.29 8.83
CA PRO A 430 14.38 24.73 7.88
C PRO A 430 14.88 24.80 6.44
N GLU A 431 16.18 25.01 6.22
CA GLU A 431 16.82 25.09 4.91
C GLU A 431 16.87 23.73 4.17
N HIS A 432 16.77 22.63 4.91
CA HIS A 432 16.78 21.26 4.36
C HIS A 432 15.41 20.58 4.44
N ALA A 433 14.47 21.13 5.21
CA ALA A 433 13.19 20.51 5.46
C ALA A 433 12.36 20.34 4.18
N TRP A 434 11.87 19.13 3.99
CA TRP A 434 11.01 18.75 2.86
C TRP A 434 11.68 18.93 1.49
N GLN A 435 12.99 18.72 1.44
CA GLN A 435 13.78 18.73 0.21
C GLN A 435 14.66 17.49 0.17
N VAL A 436 14.90 16.99 -1.03
CA VAL A 436 15.87 15.94 -1.27
C VAL A 436 17.26 16.50 -0.96
N VAL A 437 18.00 15.80 -0.11
CA VAL A 437 19.36 16.16 0.33
C VAL A 437 20.41 15.17 -0.16
N ARG A 438 20.03 13.90 -0.46
CA ARG A 438 20.89 12.90 -1.06
C ARG A 438 20.11 11.97 -1.97
N GLU A 439 20.78 11.48 -3.01
CA GLU A 439 20.30 10.46 -3.94
C GLU A 439 21.44 9.48 -4.20
N GLU A 440 21.21 8.19 -3.97
CA GLU A 440 22.23 7.17 -4.14
C GLU A 440 21.68 5.93 -4.85
N GLU A 441 22.52 5.30 -5.66
CA GLU A 441 22.13 4.07 -6.39
C GLU A 441 22.06 2.87 -5.43
N THR A 442 21.04 2.03 -5.62
CA THR A 442 20.88 0.72 -4.95
C THR A 442 21.16 -0.42 -5.93
N GLY A 443 21.03 -1.66 -5.49
CA GLY A 443 21.21 -2.85 -6.34
C GLY A 443 20.13 -3.04 -7.42
N GLY A 444 19.11 -2.17 -7.46
CA GLY A 444 17.98 -2.20 -8.39
C GLY A 444 16.69 -1.75 -7.73
N PRO A 445 15.56 -1.69 -8.47
CA PRO A 445 14.25 -1.33 -7.93
C PRO A 445 13.89 -2.18 -6.72
N GLY A 446 13.57 -1.51 -5.60
CA GLY A 446 13.33 -2.15 -4.30
C GLY A 446 11.93 -1.93 -3.77
N LEU A 447 11.56 -2.72 -2.76
CA LEU A 447 10.30 -2.59 -2.04
C LEU A 447 10.49 -1.95 -0.67
N PHE A 448 11.62 -2.23 0.01
CA PHE A 448 11.77 -1.83 1.41
C PHE A 448 13.17 -1.32 1.72
N LEU A 449 13.19 -0.35 2.63
CA LEU A 449 14.37 0.06 3.36
C LEU A 449 14.08 -0.05 4.86
N LYS A 450 15.12 -0.18 5.65
CA LYS A 450 15.00 -0.23 7.12
C LYS A 450 16.25 0.30 7.79
N THR A 451 16.04 1.02 8.87
CA THR A 451 17.09 1.39 9.83
C THR A 451 16.59 1.20 11.26
N HIS A 452 17.45 1.45 12.23
CA HIS A 452 17.14 1.44 13.65
C HIS A 452 17.89 2.59 14.34
N PRO A 453 17.36 3.23 15.40
CA PRO A 453 18.05 4.32 16.09
C PRO A 453 19.43 4.00 16.63
N LYS A 454 19.71 2.71 16.92
CA LYS A 454 21.02 2.24 17.41
C LYS A 454 21.94 1.73 16.31
N SER A 455 21.45 1.59 15.08
CA SER A 455 22.22 1.13 13.93
C SER A 455 22.99 2.27 13.28
N GLY A 456 24.18 1.97 12.77
CA GLY A 456 24.92 2.86 11.87
C GLY A 456 24.48 2.77 10.40
N HIS A 457 23.54 1.89 10.06
CA HIS A 457 23.26 1.52 8.68
C HIS A 457 21.80 1.72 8.25
N VAL A 458 21.61 1.85 6.92
CA VAL A 458 20.34 1.76 6.23
C VAL A 458 20.41 0.58 5.25
N TRP A 459 19.50 -0.38 5.38
CA TRP A 459 19.42 -1.59 4.56
C TRP A 459 18.35 -1.45 3.50
N THR A 460 18.65 -1.88 2.27
CA THR A 460 17.72 -1.83 1.13
C THR A 460 17.70 -3.15 0.37
N ASP A 461 16.55 -3.52 -0.18
CA ASP A 461 16.39 -4.64 -1.11
C ASP A 461 16.35 -4.16 -2.58
N ALA A 462 16.53 -5.12 -3.50
CA ALA A 462 16.37 -4.95 -4.93
C ALA A 462 15.33 -5.94 -5.49
N THR A 463 14.26 -6.19 -4.74
CA THR A 463 13.26 -7.25 -4.98
C THR A 463 12.69 -7.24 -6.41
N LEU A 464 12.59 -6.08 -7.03
CA LEU A 464 11.99 -5.87 -8.35
C LEU A 464 13.02 -5.77 -9.48
N ALA A 465 14.31 -5.93 -9.18
CA ALA A 465 15.36 -5.95 -10.20
C ALA A 465 15.12 -7.07 -11.22
N LYS A 466 15.39 -6.77 -12.49
CA LYS A 466 15.11 -7.67 -13.62
C LYS A 466 16.35 -8.48 -14.04
N GLU A 467 17.52 -7.97 -13.77
CA GLU A 467 18.79 -8.61 -14.08
C GLU A 467 18.95 -9.89 -13.27
N GLU A 468 19.53 -10.91 -13.87
CA GLU A 468 19.73 -12.20 -13.23
C GLU A 468 20.52 -12.08 -11.93
N GLY A 469 19.93 -12.53 -10.84
CA GLY A 469 20.52 -12.48 -9.50
C GLY A 469 20.52 -11.13 -8.81
N ALA A 470 20.14 -10.03 -9.47
CA ALA A 470 20.09 -8.72 -8.84
C ALA A 470 19.01 -8.64 -7.74
N ASN A 471 17.87 -9.32 -7.91
CA ASN A 471 16.82 -9.42 -6.89
C ASN A 471 17.16 -10.29 -5.67
N GLN A 472 18.35 -10.87 -5.66
CA GLN A 472 18.94 -11.64 -4.55
C GLN A 472 19.95 -10.81 -3.75
N GLN A 473 20.11 -9.51 -4.08
CA GLN A 473 21.07 -8.62 -3.44
C GLN A 473 20.47 -7.87 -2.26
N ILE A 474 21.35 -7.53 -1.33
CA ILE A 474 21.16 -6.56 -0.26
C ILE A 474 22.14 -5.44 -0.50
N CYS A 475 21.72 -4.18 -0.33
CA CYS A 475 22.60 -3.03 -0.30
C CYS A 475 22.47 -2.32 1.05
N VAL A 476 23.60 -1.87 1.60
CA VAL A 476 23.70 -1.21 2.90
C VAL A 476 24.49 0.08 2.76
N PHE A 477 23.94 1.15 3.31
CA PHE A 477 24.56 2.47 3.38
C PHE A 477 24.99 2.77 4.81
N ASP A 478 26.15 3.43 4.99
CA ASP A 478 26.59 3.96 6.28
C ASP A 478 25.93 5.32 6.51
N LYS A 479 25.27 5.50 7.66
CA LYS A 479 24.65 6.77 8.04
C LYS A 479 25.66 7.89 8.31
N ALA A 480 26.90 7.53 8.71
CA ALA A 480 27.94 8.49 8.98
C ALA A 480 28.56 9.05 7.69
N ASP A 481 28.54 8.28 6.60
CA ASP A 481 28.97 8.71 5.28
C ASP A 481 28.06 8.12 4.19
N PHE A 482 26.91 8.70 4.05
CA PHE A 482 25.91 8.25 3.07
C PHE A 482 26.28 8.57 1.62
N SER A 483 27.34 9.35 1.39
CA SER A 483 27.83 9.67 0.05
C SER A 483 28.72 8.58 -0.55
N GLU A 484 29.20 7.64 0.28
CA GLU A 484 29.89 6.47 -0.22
C GLU A 484 28.89 5.49 -0.85
N ALA A 485 29.31 4.87 -1.96
CA ALA A 485 28.50 3.87 -2.65
C ALA A 485 28.07 2.73 -1.70
N ALA A 486 26.84 2.26 -1.85
CA ALA A 486 26.31 1.18 -1.05
C ALA A 486 27.21 -0.07 -1.08
N HIS A 487 27.40 -0.69 0.08
CA HIS A 487 27.98 -2.03 0.14
C HIS A 487 26.91 -3.06 -0.25
N CYS A 488 27.02 -3.61 -1.48
CA CYS A 488 26.05 -4.56 -2.02
C CYS A 488 26.65 -5.97 -2.13
N TRP A 489 25.86 -6.99 -1.79
CA TRP A 489 26.27 -8.40 -1.98
C TRP A 489 25.07 -9.28 -2.30
N LYS A 490 25.34 -10.40 -2.97
CA LYS A 490 24.34 -11.44 -3.20
C LYS A 490 24.13 -12.23 -1.89
N ALA A 491 22.89 -12.19 -1.36
CA ALA A 491 22.56 -12.75 -0.06
C ALA A 491 21.92 -14.17 -0.14
N ALA A 492 21.35 -14.52 -1.30
CA ALA A 492 20.72 -15.81 -1.54
C ALA A 492 21.03 -16.35 -2.93
N ASP A 493 20.92 -17.67 -3.10
CA ASP A 493 21.13 -18.34 -4.39
C ASP A 493 19.81 -18.67 -5.12
N HIS A 494 18.69 -18.40 -4.49
CA HIS A 494 17.34 -18.63 -5.02
C HIS A 494 16.36 -17.59 -4.49
N GLY A 495 15.17 -17.52 -5.07
CA GLY A 495 14.14 -16.59 -4.67
C GLY A 495 14.53 -15.13 -4.82
N LYS A 496 13.93 -14.27 -4.00
CA LYS A 496 14.17 -12.82 -3.97
C LYS A 496 14.39 -12.37 -2.53
N ILE A 497 15.30 -11.44 -2.31
CA ILE A 497 15.41 -10.77 -1.00
C ILE A 497 14.30 -9.75 -0.90
N VAL A 498 13.61 -9.74 0.26
CA VAL A 498 12.54 -8.80 0.54
C VAL A 498 12.45 -8.49 2.03
N HIS A 499 12.20 -7.23 2.34
CA HIS A 499 11.86 -6.72 3.66
C HIS A 499 12.93 -6.98 4.73
N PHE A 500 13.23 -5.96 5.50
CA PHE A 500 14.15 -6.01 6.64
C PHE A 500 13.42 -5.70 7.93
N GLU A 501 13.84 -6.32 9.02
CA GLU A 501 13.39 -5.95 10.36
C GLU A 501 14.53 -6.16 11.37
N TYR A 502 14.65 -5.24 12.31
CA TYR A 502 15.60 -5.34 13.40
C TYR A 502 15.05 -6.15 14.57
N ASN A 503 15.94 -6.76 15.33
CA ASN A 503 15.58 -7.25 16.66
C ASN A 503 15.39 -6.07 17.63
N LYS A 504 14.83 -6.34 18.81
CA LYS A 504 14.61 -5.34 19.88
C LYS A 504 15.89 -4.58 20.27
N ALA A 505 17.03 -5.25 20.26
CA ALA A 505 18.32 -4.64 20.62
C ALA A 505 18.84 -3.68 19.54
N GLY A 506 18.43 -3.85 18.27
CA GLY A 506 18.89 -3.06 17.13
C GLY A 506 20.28 -3.42 16.65
N ASP A 507 20.74 -4.64 16.94
CA ASP A 507 22.08 -5.15 16.57
C ASP A 507 22.02 -6.34 15.58
N GLU A 508 20.80 -6.83 15.28
CA GLU A 508 20.56 -7.88 14.27
C GLU A 508 19.53 -7.42 13.25
N VAL A 509 19.80 -7.69 11.97
CA VAL A 509 18.88 -7.42 10.84
C VAL A 509 18.44 -8.74 10.23
N TRP A 510 17.15 -8.90 10.10
CA TRP A 510 16.52 -10.08 9.54
C TRP A 510 15.99 -9.80 8.14
N ALA A 511 16.47 -10.54 7.13
CA ALA A 511 16.02 -10.47 5.74
C ALA A 511 15.25 -11.73 5.36
N SER A 512 14.19 -11.62 4.55
CA SER A 512 13.46 -12.77 4.01
C SER A 512 13.97 -13.15 2.63
N VAL A 513 14.10 -14.44 2.37
CA VAL A 513 14.21 -15.02 1.03
C VAL A 513 12.80 -15.44 0.60
N TRP A 514 12.19 -14.66 -0.26
CA TRP A 514 10.85 -14.92 -0.78
C TRP A 514 10.91 -16.02 -1.84
N ASP A 515 10.70 -17.23 -1.39
CA ASP A 515 10.70 -18.45 -2.19
C ASP A 515 9.80 -19.51 -1.54
N ARG A 516 9.38 -20.52 -2.28
CA ARG A 516 8.64 -21.66 -1.72
C ARG A 516 9.46 -22.45 -0.70
N GLN A 517 10.77 -22.50 -0.90
CA GLN A 517 11.76 -22.97 0.07
C GLN A 517 12.40 -21.75 0.74
N GLY A 518 11.57 -20.98 1.45
CA GLY A 518 11.99 -19.73 2.01
C GLY A 518 13.02 -19.85 3.13
N GLU A 519 13.69 -18.76 3.38
CA GLU A 519 14.69 -18.64 4.45
C GLU A 519 14.55 -17.28 5.15
N LEU A 520 15.01 -17.21 6.40
CA LEU A 520 15.29 -15.95 7.08
C LEU A 520 16.78 -15.87 7.36
N ILE A 521 17.42 -14.83 6.84
CA ILE A 521 18.85 -14.58 7.03
C ILE A 521 19.00 -13.50 8.11
N ILE A 522 19.84 -13.74 9.07
CA ILE A 522 20.07 -12.84 10.20
C ILE A 522 21.51 -12.35 10.13
N TYR A 523 21.67 -11.05 10.01
CA TYR A 523 22.95 -10.38 9.96
C TYR A 523 23.26 -9.66 11.27
N ASP A 524 24.54 -9.63 11.65
CA ASP A 524 25.07 -8.70 12.63
C ASP A 524 25.16 -7.32 11.98
N ASP A 525 24.43 -6.34 12.50
CA ASP A 525 24.34 -5.00 11.89
C ASP A 525 25.69 -4.28 11.82
N LYS A 526 26.54 -4.46 12.83
CA LYS A 526 27.83 -3.77 12.88
C LYS A 526 28.86 -4.32 11.90
N THR A 527 28.88 -5.64 11.72
CA THR A 527 29.90 -6.31 10.90
C THR A 527 29.41 -6.68 9.51
N LEU A 528 28.10 -6.54 9.25
CA LEU A 528 27.37 -6.94 8.04
C LEU A 528 27.54 -8.43 7.70
N LYS A 529 27.96 -9.25 8.64
CA LYS A 529 28.17 -10.70 8.45
C LYS A 529 26.92 -11.48 8.82
N GLU A 530 26.65 -12.53 8.05
CA GLU A 530 25.60 -13.49 8.41
C GLU A 530 25.93 -14.14 9.77
N LYS A 531 25.00 -14.04 10.70
CA LYS A 531 25.09 -14.57 12.06
C LYS A 531 24.32 -15.88 12.21
N ALA A 532 23.17 -15.97 11.54
CA ALA A 532 22.34 -17.15 11.54
C ALA A 532 21.44 -17.19 10.31
N ARG A 533 20.92 -18.39 10.01
CA ARG A 533 19.95 -18.60 8.93
C ARG A 533 18.90 -19.63 9.38
N ILE A 534 17.63 -19.22 9.34
CA ILE A 534 16.50 -20.07 9.69
C ILE A 534 15.95 -20.70 8.40
N LYS A 535 15.78 -22.02 8.42
CA LYS A 535 15.19 -22.84 7.33
C LYS A 535 14.18 -23.81 7.92
N GLY A 536 13.28 -24.30 7.10
CA GLY A 536 12.32 -25.31 7.49
C GLY A 536 11.14 -25.40 6.52
N ASP A 537 10.52 -26.54 6.45
CA ASP A 537 9.38 -26.82 5.55
C ASP A 537 8.16 -25.93 5.81
N TRP A 538 8.08 -25.34 7.00
CA TRP A 538 7.04 -24.37 7.39
C TRP A 538 7.26 -23.00 6.78
N LEU A 539 8.48 -22.65 6.37
CA LEU A 539 8.89 -21.32 5.95
C LEU A 539 8.61 -21.12 4.44
N VAL A 540 7.33 -21.19 4.08
CA VAL A 540 6.85 -21.10 2.68
C VAL A 540 6.60 -19.64 2.32
N THR A 541 7.29 -19.13 1.31
CA THR A 541 7.15 -17.75 0.79
C THR A 541 7.15 -16.68 1.89
N PRO A 542 8.19 -16.64 2.77
CA PRO A 542 8.30 -15.59 3.77
C PRO A 542 8.49 -14.24 3.07
N THR A 543 7.69 -13.24 3.48
CA THR A 543 7.80 -11.88 2.96
C THR A 543 8.03 -10.90 4.11
N GLY A 544 7.04 -10.09 4.46
CA GLY A 544 7.13 -9.14 5.55
C GLY A 544 7.28 -9.81 6.92
N LYS A 545 8.04 -9.19 7.78
CA LYS A 545 8.20 -9.55 9.18
C LYS A 545 8.25 -8.31 10.06
N TRP A 546 7.73 -8.41 11.28
CA TRP A 546 7.64 -7.29 12.21
C TRP A 546 8.02 -7.76 13.61
N ASN A 547 8.96 -7.05 14.20
CA ASN A 547 9.32 -7.21 15.60
C ASN A 547 8.28 -6.49 16.48
N VAL A 548 7.90 -7.09 17.60
CA VAL A 548 6.90 -6.52 18.53
C VAL A 548 7.35 -5.17 19.04
N TYR A 549 8.57 -5.07 19.60
CA TYR A 549 9.10 -3.81 20.14
C TYR A 549 9.10 -2.68 19.10
N ASN A 550 9.65 -2.96 17.92
CA ASN A 550 9.76 -1.95 16.86
C ASN A 550 8.38 -1.48 16.38
N THR A 551 7.38 -2.39 16.34
CA THR A 551 6.02 -2.03 15.93
C THR A 551 5.29 -1.22 17.01
N VAL A 552 5.48 -1.55 18.28
CA VAL A 552 4.88 -0.82 19.41
C VAL A 552 5.43 0.60 19.49
N HIS A 553 6.72 0.77 19.26
CA HIS A 553 7.43 2.05 19.43
C HIS A 553 7.64 2.82 18.12
N ASP A 554 7.00 2.38 17.01
CA ASP A 554 7.10 3.00 15.68
C ASP A 554 8.57 3.26 15.27
N VAL A 555 9.44 2.25 15.42
CA VAL A 555 10.84 2.28 14.99
C VAL A 555 10.90 2.08 13.48
N TYR A 556 11.26 3.17 12.77
CA TYR A 556 11.35 3.20 11.31
C TYR A 556 12.77 3.42 10.81
#